data_03405bf1e1b3794ab3ce9cfc6dab2588
#
_entry.id   03405bf1e1b3794ab3ce9cfc6dab2588
#
_cell.length_a   1.000
_cell.length_b   1.000
_cell.length_c   1.000
_cell.angle_alpha   90.00
_cell.angle_beta   90.00
_cell.angle_gamma   90.00
#
_symmetry.space_group_name_H-M   'P 1'
#
loop_
_entity.id
_entity.type
_entity.pdbx_description
1 polymer ?
#
loop_
_entity_poly.entity_id
_entity_poly.type
_entity_poly.pdbx_seq_one_letter_code
_entity_poly.pdbx_strand_id
1 'polypeptide(L)'
;IGYNAGRGGTAATTDCVIIGSHAGESGNVGGADNVFIGKTAGGGTWSSASMEKNIAIGTLAMGTGTKNSADQNVAIGYKSLEDVTTGDSNVCVGNYTGDDITSGGNNTAVGYAALDSMTTGSGNTAIGDGAMQSITTNTILGAVAVGQYAFKGAAGTTTGANYTVAIGGSALRALTTGAENVALGFMSAYTLTTGDGNVAIGNKALETHLTGLRNIAIGSYAMSDTNAGTTSQDSDDNIFIGYVAGGGAWANTKSEQNVGVGNYVMDAVMNGALYNVGVGHNALTALTEGDR
;
A
#
# COMPACT_ATOMS: atom_id res chain seq x y z
N ILE A 1 6.91 28.98 -21.79
CA ILE A 1 8.12 29.20 -22.62
C ILE A 1 8.60 27.84 -23.14
N GLY A 2 8.67 27.66 -24.45
CA GLY A 2 9.12 26.41 -25.09
C GLY A 2 8.38 26.15 -26.39
N TYR A 3 8.91 25.25 -27.24
CA TYR A 3 8.25 24.87 -28.48
C TYR A 3 6.90 24.24 -28.19
N ASN A 4 5.83 24.76 -28.79
CA ASN A 4 4.42 24.37 -28.53
C ASN A 4 3.95 24.44 -27.07
N ALA A 5 4.61 25.19 -26.20
CA ALA A 5 4.13 25.37 -24.82
C ALA A 5 2.76 26.08 -24.80
N GLY A 6 1.77 25.51 -24.14
CA GLY A 6 0.40 26.03 -24.05
C GLY A 6 -0.34 26.09 -25.40
N ARG A 7 0.11 25.33 -26.41
CA ARG A 7 -0.54 25.31 -27.72
C ARG A 7 -1.71 24.35 -27.74
N GLY A 8 -2.88 24.84 -28.03
CA GLY A 8 -4.06 24.02 -28.30
C GLY A 8 -5.32 24.66 -27.78
N GLY A 9 -6.41 24.51 -28.53
CA GLY A 9 -7.78 24.82 -28.15
C GLY A 9 -8.22 26.28 -28.20
N THR A 10 -9.52 26.45 -28.11
CA THR A 10 -10.25 27.73 -28.16
C THR A 10 -10.53 28.32 -26.78
N ALA A 11 -10.23 27.62 -25.71
CA ALA A 11 -10.46 28.06 -24.33
C ALA A 11 -9.22 28.79 -23.79
N ALA A 12 -9.44 29.89 -23.08
CA ALA A 12 -8.37 30.68 -22.47
C ALA A 12 -7.79 29.93 -21.25
N THR A 13 -6.47 29.79 -21.20
CA THR A 13 -5.77 29.47 -19.95
C THR A 13 -5.59 30.76 -19.17
N THR A 14 -6.04 30.80 -17.91
CA THR A 14 -5.85 31.93 -17.02
C THR A 14 -4.93 31.56 -15.87
N ASP A 15 -4.01 32.47 -15.53
CA ASP A 15 -3.15 32.36 -14.36
C ASP A 15 -2.27 31.09 -14.31
N CYS A 16 -1.84 30.60 -15.50
CA CYS A 16 -1.01 29.40 -15.64
C CYS A 16 0.47 29.69 -15.83
N VAL A 17 1.36 28.85 -15.29
CA VAL A 17 2.78 28.80 -15.60
C VAL A 17 3.08 27.61 -16.47
N ILE A 18 3.49 27.83 -17.74
CA ILE A 18 3.76 26.74 -18.69
C ILE A 18 5.18 26.89 -19.27
N ILE A 19 6.08 25.96 -18.94
CA ILE A 19 7.50 25.99 -19.34
C ILE A 19 7.94 24.61 -19.80
N GLY A 20 8.34 24.49 -21.04
CA GLY A 20 8.90 23.25 -21.62
C GLY A 20 8.36 22.95 -23.02
N SER A 21 9.07 22.13 -23.77
CA SER A 21 8.61 21.67 -25.08
C SER A 21 7.35 20.83 -24.91
N HIS A 22 6.28 21.18 -25.63
CA HIS A 22 4.96 20.52 -25.56
C HIS A 22 4.32 20.51 -24.17
N ALA A 23 4.76 21.36 -23.22
CA ALA A 23 4.09 21.52 -21.94
C ALA A 23 2.68 22.08 -22.14
N GLY A 24 1.67 21.51 -21.49
CA GLY A 24 0.28 21.92 -21.64
C GLY A 24 -0.23 21.88 -23.11
N GLU A 25 0.42 21.09 -23.97
CA GLU A 25 -0.02 20.95 -25.37
C GLU A 25 -1.18 19.96 -25.47
N SER A 26 -2.36 20.46 -25.81
CA SER A 26 -3.50 19.61 -26.15
C SER A 26 -4.62 20.41 -26.82
N GLY A 27 -5.57 19.72 -27.41
CA GLY A 27 -6.56 20.29 -28.27
C GLY A 27 -7.55 21.28 -27.66
N ASN A 28 -7.70 21.39 -26.35
CA ASN A 28 -8.66 22.28 -25.72
C ASN A 28 -8.30 22.59 -24.27
N VAL A 29 -7.25 23.39 -24.07
CA VAL A 29 -6.77 23.77 -22.72
C VAL A 29 -7.69 24.86 -22.17
N GLY A 30 -8.82 24.49 -21.55
CA GLY A 30 -9.58 25.37 -20.69
C GLY A 30 -9.24 25.03 -19.26
N GLY A 31 -8.48 25.87 -18.57
CA GLY A 31 -8.14 25.62 -17.17
C GLY A 31 -7.42 26.80 -16.54
N ALA A 32 -7.58 26.94 -15.24
CA ALA A 32 -6.97 28.03 -14.48
C ALA A 32 -6.01 27.52 -13.40
N ASP A 33 -5.06 28.36 -13.01
CA ASP A 33 -4.17 28.16 -11.87
C ASP A 33 -3.27 26.91 -11.99
N ASN A 34 -2.89 26.50 -13.21
CA ASN A 34 -2.02 25.35 -13.42
C ASN A 34 -0.54 25.72 -13.52
N VAL A 35 0.35 24.87 -13.01
CA VAL A 35 1.80 24.97 -13.17
C VAL A 35 2.30 23.73 -13.92
N PHE A 36 2.73 23.87 -15.17
CA PHE A 36 3.30 22.80 -16.00
C PHE A 36 4.74 23.13 -16.38
N ILE A 37 5.70 22.39 -15.84
CA ILE A 37 7.12 22.62 -16.07
C ILE A 37 7.81 21.31 -16.48
N GLY A 38 8.22 21.19 -17.72
CA GLY A 38 8.89 20.00 -18.27
C GLY A 38 8.41 19.65 -19.66
N LYS A 39 9.13 18.77 -20.33
CA LYS A 39 8.71 18.28 -21.65
C LYS A 39 7.41 17.49 -21.51
N THR A 40 6.36 17.89 -22.21
CA THR A 40 5.02 17.26 -22.20
C THR A 40 4.37 17.23 -20.80
N ALA A 41 4.81 18.08 -19.86
CA ALA A 41 4.15 18.21 -18.55
C ALA A 41 2.73 18.77 -18.74
N GLY A 42 1.70 18.18 -18.09
CA GLY A 42 0.30 18.52 -18.29
C GLY A 42 -0.20 18.28 -19.72
N GLY A 43 0.45 17.38 -20.45
CA GLY A 43 0.10 17.02 -21.83
C GLY A 43 -1.10 16.06 -21.93
N GLY A 44 -1.19 15.35 -23.05
CA GLY A 44 -2.29 14.41 -23.34
C GLY A 44 -3.44 15.05 -24.11
N THR A 45 -4.53 14.31 -24.31
CA THR A 45 -5.72 14.83 -24.97
C THR A 45 -6.69 15.39 -23.93
N TRP A 46 -6.99 16.68 -24.02
CA TRP A 46 -7.97 17.30 -23.12
C TRP A 46 -9.35 17.22 -23.75
N SER A 47 -10.30 16.70 -23.02
CA SER A 47 -11.69 16.70 -23.43
C SER A 47 -12.34 18.07 -23.16
N SER A 48 -13.61 18.20 -23.24
CA SER A 48 -14.34 19.48 -23.09
C SER A 48 -14.32 20.05 -21.64
N ALA A 49 -13.77 19.35 -20.69
CA ALA A 49 -13.70 19.78 -19.29
C ALA A 49 -12.40 20.53 -18.98
N SER A 50 -12.46 21.56 -18.17
CA SER A 50 -11.30 22.30 -17.65
C SER A 50 -10.57 21.50 -16.60
N MET A 51 -9.24 21.64 -16.54
CA MET A 51 -8.40 21.17 -15.47
C MET A 51 -7.89 22.38 -14.66
N GLU A 52 -8.01 22.33 -13.35
CA GLU A 52 -7.69 23.47 -12.50
C GLU A 52 -6.77 23.11 -11.34
N LYS A 53 -5.91 24.06 -10.98
CA LYS A 53 -5.08 24.00 -9.77
C LYS A 53 -4.13 22.79 -9.73
N ASN A 54 -3.63 22.35 -10.87
CA ASN A 54 -2.69 21.26 -10.94
C ASN A 54 -1.24 21.78 -10.97
N ILE A 55 -0.34 21.03 -10.35
CA ILE A 55 1.10 21.21 -10.43
C ILE A 55 1.70 19.97 -11.09
N ALA A 56 2.24 20.08 -12.31
CA ALA A 56 2.96 19.01 -12.99
C ALA A 56 4.39 19.49 -13.32
N ILE A 57 5.37 18.93 -12.61
CA ILE A 57 6.79 19.29 -12.79
C ILE A 57 7.61 18.03 -13.10
N GLY A 58 8.10 17.95 -14.31
CA GLY A 58 8.88 16.82 -14.81
C GLY A 58 8.48 16.42 -16.22
N THR A 59 9.35 15.68 -16.90
CA THR A 59 9.00 15.14 -18.22
C THR A 59 7.87 14.13 -18.07
N LEU A 60 6.79 14.31 -18.83
CA LEU A 60 5.57 13.47 -18.79
C LEU A 60 4.82 13.47 -17.44
N ALA A 61 5.11 14.40 -16.54
CA ALA A 61 4.26 14.58 -15.36
C ALA A 61 2.85 14.97 -15.81
N MET A 62 1.81 14.20 -15.44
CA MET A 62 0.45 14.28 -16.01
C MET A 62 0.46 14.34 -17.55
N GLY A 63 1.36 13.57 -18.19
CA GLY A 63 1.77 13.78 -19.59
C GLY A 63 0.94 13.08 -20.65
N THR A 64 0.16 12.04 -20.32
CA THR A 64 -0.59 11.23 -21.29
C THR A 64 -2.06 11.08 -20.89
N GLY A 65 -2.81 10.24 -21.58
CA GLY A 65 -4.23 9.98 -21.32
C GLY A 65 -5.16 11.09 -21.80
N THR A 66 -6.47 10.82 -21.69
CA THR A 66 -7.51 11.80 -21.98
C THR A 66 -7.91 12.49 -20.69
N LYS A 67 -7.51 13.73 -20.50
CA LYS A 67 -7.84 14.52 -19.31
C LYS A 67 -9.31 14.97 -19.36
N ASN A 68 -10.05 14.67 -18.31
CA ASN A 68 -11.46 14.97 -18.20
C ASN A 68 -11.80 15.41 -16.76
N SER A 69 -11.46 16.63 -16.40
CA SER A 69 -11.63 17.22 -15.05
C SER A 69 -10.75 16.57 -13.98
N ALA A 70 -9.45 16.40 -14.22
CA ALA A 70 -8.51 16.02 -13.16
C ALA A 70 -7.98 17.29 -12.48
N ASP A 71 -8.46 17.60 -11.28
CA ASP A 71 -8.19 18.86 -10.59
C ASP A 71 -7.37 18.70 -9.30
N GLN A 72 -6.67 19.77 -8.91
CA GLN A 72 -5.99 19.87 -7.62
C GLN A 72 -4.91 18.80 -7.39
N ASN A 73 -4.29 18.29 -8.47
CA ASN A 73 -3.24 17.29 -8.37
C ASN A 73 -1.84 17.93 -8.28
N VAL A 74 -0.95 17.30 -7.53
CA VAL A 74 0.47 17.62 -7.47
C VAL A 74 1.26 16.43 -8.02
N ALA A 75 1.90 16.58 -9.17
CA ALA A 75 2.71 15.57 -9.84
C ALA A 75 4.14 16.10 -10.05
N ILE A 76 5.09 15.61 -9.29
CA ILE A 76 6.50 16.07 -9.37
C ILE A 76 7.41 14.86 -9.61
N GLY A 77 7.99 14.78 -10.80
CA GLY A 77 8.90 13.69 -11.20
C GLY A 77 8.63 13.23 -12.62
N TYR A 78 9.54 12.40 -13.13
CA TYR A 78 9.37 11.77 -14.45
C TYR A 78 8.18 10.81 -14.39
N LYS A 79 7.19 11.01 -15.29
CA LYS A 79 5.95 10.20 -15.37
C LYS A 79 5.14 10.14 -14.07
N SER A 80 5.23 11.15 -13.24
CA SER A 80 4.34 11.22 -12.06
C SER A 80 2.91 11.50 -12.49
N LEU A 81 1.92 10.69 -12.06
CA LEU A 81 0.51 10.77 -12.50
C LEU A 81 0.36 10.81 -14.02
N GLU A 82 1.15 10.05 -14.79
CA GLU A 82 1.17 10.16 -16.24
C GLU A 82 -0.23 9.97 -16.84
N ASP A 83 -0.96 8.93 -16.43
CA ASP A 83 -2.22 8.49 -17.03
C ASP A 83 -3.49 9.04 -16.37
N VAL A 84 -3.38 10.02 -15.45
CA VAL A 84 -4.56 10.56 -14.76
C VAL A 84 -5.59 11.12 -15.77
N THR A 85 -6.86 10.76 -15.59
CA THR A 85 -7.98 11.20 -16.43
C THR A 85 -9.01 12.03 -15.68
N THR A 86 -9.51 11.53 -14.56
CA THR A 86 -10.53 12.17 -13.71
C THR A 86 -10.18 12.15 -12.22
N GLY A 87 -9.00 11.64 -11.86
CA GLY A 87 -8.57 11.58 -10.46
C GLY A 87 -8.21 12.95 -9.92
N ASP A 88 -8.79 13.34 -8.77
CA ASP A 88 -8.58 14.64 -8.14
C ASP A 88 -7.77 14.54 -6.85
N SER A 89 -7.12 15.66 -6.49
CA SER A 89 -6.50 15.84 -5.18
C SER A 89 -5.42 14.80 -4.84
N ASN A 90 -4.71 14.29 -5.84
CA ASN A 90 -3.59 13.41 -5.61
C ASN A 90 -2.29 14.18 -5.42
N VAL A 91 -1.43 13.74 -4.51
CA VAL A 91 -0.07 14.25 -4.31
C VAL A 91 0.92 13.14 -4.64
N CYS A 92 1.60 13.24 -5.78
CA CYS A 92 2.57 12.27 -6.28
C CYS A 92 3.93 12.93 -6.47
N VAL A 93 4.92 12.54 -5.67
CA VAL A 93 6.27 13.11 -5.69
C VAL A 93 7.32 12.01 -5.83
N GLY A 94 7.92 11.91 -7.00
CA GLY A 94 8.91 10.88 -7.36
C GLY A 94 8.73 10.43 -8.81
N ASN A 95 9.72 9.71 -9.33
CA ASN A 95 9.61 9.15 -10.69
C ASN A 95 8.68 7.93 -10.67
N TYR A 96 7.81 7.79 -11.68
CA TYR A 96 6.80 6.72 -11.81
C TYR A 96 5.82 6.65 -10.63
N THR A 97 5.61 7.75 -9.94
CA THR A 97 4.72 7.78 -8.76
C THR A 97 3.28 7.94 -9.22
N GLY A 98 2.43 6.96 -8.90
CA GLY A 98 1.04 6.95 -9.32
C GLY A 98 0.87 6.94 -10.84
N ASP A 99 1.79 6.33 -11.59
CA ASP A 99 1.88 6.39 -13.06
C ASP A 99 0.55 5.98 -13.71
N ASP A 100 -0.03 4.85 -13.30
CA ASP A 100 -1.26 4.28 -13.85
C ASP A 100 -2.57 4.83 -13.20
N ILE A 101 -2.51 5.78 -12.27
CA ILE A 101 -3.73 6.34 -11.66
C ILE A 101 -4.56 7.05 -12.75
N THR A 102 -5.78 6.55 -12.98
CA THR A 102 -6.72 7.15 -13.95
C THR A 102 -7.81 7.96 -13.28
N SER A 103 -8.58 7.36 -12.38
CA SER A 103 -9.72 7.98 -11.70
C SER A 103 -9.63 7.96 -10.17
N GLY A 104 -8.59 7.36 -9.60
CA GLY A 104 -8.35 7.39 -8.16
C GLY A 104 -8.07 8.80 -7.65
N GLY A 105 -8.64 9.18 -6.50
CA GLY A 105 -8.48 10.51 -5.92
C GLY A 105 -8.02 10.50 -4.46
N ASN A 106 -7.55 11.66 -3.96
CA ASN A 106 -7.12 11.86 -2.58
C ASN A 106 -5.97 10.93 -2.14
N ASN A 107 -5.10 10.50 -3.04
CA ASN A 107 -3.95 9.68 -2.72
C ASN A 107 -2.71 10.53 -2.45
N THR A 108 -1.89 10.12 -1.50
CA THR A 108 -0.56 10.69 -1.24
C THR A 108 0.50 9.64 -1.54
N ALA A 109 1.32 9.86 -2.55
CA ALA A 109 2.39 8.97 -2.96
C ALA A 109 3.74 9.71 -3.01
N VAL A 110 4.73 9.24 -2.27
CA VAL A 110 6.06 9.85 -2.24
C VAL A 110 7.13 8.76 -2.33
N GLY A 111 7.96 8.81 -3.36
CA GLY A 111 9.04 7.85 -3.57
C GLY A 111 9.08 7.33 -5.01
N TYR A 112 10.11 6.56 -5.35
CA TYR A 112 10.20 5.92 -6.66
C TYR A 112 9.10 4.84 -6.78
N ALA A 113 8.29 4.88 -7.85
CA ALA A 113 7.24 3.90 -8.13
C ALA A 113 6.26 3.62 -6.96
N ALA A 114 6.04 4.60 -6.07
CA ALA A 114 4.98 4.49 -5.07
C ALA A 114 3.61 4.61 -5.77
N LEU A 115 2.65 3.71 -5.46
CA LEU A 115 1.33 3.61 -6.12
C LEU A 115 1.40 3.46 -7.66
N ASP A 116 2.49 2.92 -8.20
CA ASP A 116 2.78 2.87 -9.65
C ASP A 116 1.61 2.27 -10.46
N SER A 117 1.16 1.09 -10.10
CA SER A 117 0.18 0.32 -10.90
C SER A 117 -1.29 0.48 -10.49
N MET A 118 -1.61 1.35 -9.54
CA MET A 118 -2.99 1.50 -9.05
C MET A 118 -3.81 2.42 -9.96
N THR A 119 -4.98 1.98 -10.44
CA THR A 119 -5.81 2.75 -11.38
C THR A 119 -6.93 3.56 -10.72
N THR A 120 -7.65 3.02 -9.74
CA THR A 120 -8.90 3.61 -9.22
C THR A 120 -8.98 3.75 -7.70
N GLY A 121 -7.97 3.31 -6.94
CA GLY A 121 -7.96 3.39 -5.47
C GLY A 121 -7.96 4.84 -4.96
N SER A 122 -8.54 5.07 -3.79
CA SER A 122 -8.70 6.42 -3.25
C SER A 122 -8.39 6.51 -1.75
N GLY A 123 -7.88 7.68 -1.33
CA GLY A 123 -7.59 7.95 0.08
C GLY A 123 -6.38 7.19 0.61
N ASN A 124 -5.48 6.74 -0.23
CA ASN A 124 -4.32 5.94 0.17
C ASN A 124 -3.09 6.80 0.42
N THR A 125 -2.25 6.38 1.36
CA THR A 125 -0.95 7.00 1.64
C THR A 125 0.16 5.98 1.38
N ALA A 126 1.04 6.23 0.40
CA ALA A 126 2.17 5.40 0.06
C ALA A 126 3.48 6.21 0.10
N ILE A 127 4.34 5.95 1.06
CA ILE A 127 5.61 6.67 1.24
C ILE A 127 6.77 5.69 1.27
N GLY A 128 7.63 5.75 0.28
CA GLY A 128 8.80 4.89 0.15
C GLY A 128 8.94 4.32 -1.25
N ASP A 129 10.13 3.83 -1.57
CA ASP A 129 10.41 3.14 -2.83
C ASP A 129 9.55 1.88 -2.96
N GLY A 130 8.74 1.79 -4.00
CA GLY A 130 7.84 0.68 -4.27
C GLY A 130 6.75 0.44 -3.22
N ALA A 131 6.41 1.43 -2.37
CA ALA A 131 5.26 1.31 -1.48
C ALA A 131 3.97 1.20 -2.32
N MET A 132 3.13 0.19 -2.07
CA MET A 132 1.90 -0.12 -2.82
C MET A 132 2.13 -0.26 -4.34
N GLN A 133 3.30 -0.70 -4.78
CA GLN A 133 3.72 -0.65 -6.18
C GLN A 133 2.89 -1.53 -7.13
N SER A 134 2.55 -2.74 -6.73
CA SER A 134 2.00 -3.76 -7.65
C SER A 134 0.49 -3.99 -7.49
N ILE A 135 -0.25 -2.98 -7.08
CA ILE A 135 -1.69 -3.04 -6.88
C ILE A 135 -2.38 -2.66 -8.20
N THR A 136 -2.67 -3.63 -9.06
CA THR A 136 -3.01 -3.39 -10.47
C THR A 136 -4.50 -3.26 -10.80
N THR A 137 -5.42 -3.78 -10.01
CA THR A 137 -6.76 -4.04 -10.57
C THR A 137 -7.94 -3.57 -9.75
N ASN A 138 -7.79 -2.90 -8.62
CA ASN A 138 -9.00 -2.55 -7.86
C ASN A 138 -8.86 -1.42 -6.86
N THR A 139 -10.02 -1.02 -6.40
CA THR A 139 -10.25 0.03 -5.43
C THR A 139 -9.72 -0.38 -4.07
N ILE A 140 -8.47 -0.02 -3.77
CA ILE A 140 -7.99 -0.01 -2.38
C ILE A 140 -8.36 1.33 -1.77
N LEU A 141 -8.99 1.30 -0.61
CA LEU A 141 -9.49 2.48 0.08
C LEU A 141 -8.82 2.64 1.44
N GLY A 142 -8.31 3.85 1.69
CA GLY A 142 -7.85 4.24 3.02
C GLY A 142 -6.67 3.43 3.57
N ALA A 143 -5.83 2.86 2.72
CA ALA A 143 -4.65 2.14 3.15
C ALA A 143 -3.46 3.07 3.39
N VAL A 144 -2.61 2.71 4.36
CA VAL A 144 -1.37 3.41 4.68
C VAL A 144 -0.18 2.48 4.53
N ALA A 145 0.76 2.81 3.64
CA ALA A 145 2.00 2.09 3.44
C ALA A 145 3.20 3.04 3.58
N VAL A 146 4.04 2.82 4.58
CA VAL A 146 5.24 3.65 4.82
C VAL A 146 6.47 2.76 4.96
N GLY A 147 7.39 2.87 4.03
CA GLY A 147 8.63 2.09 3.96
C GLY A 147 8.84 1.45 2.60
N GLN A 148 10.09 1.05 2.32
CA GLN A 148 10.43 0.38 1.06
C GLN A 148 9.63 -0.91 0.93
N TYR A 149 8.91 -1.08 -0.18
CA TYR A 149 8.04 -2.23 -0.49
C TYR A 149 6.98 -2.54 0.58
N ALA A 150 6.63 -1.58 1.45
CA ALA A 150 5.49 -1.73 2.35
C ALA A 150 4.21 -1.92 1.54
N PHE A 151 3.39 -2.92 1.90
CA PHE A 151 2.18 -3.32 1.17
C PHE A 151 2.39 -3.33 -0.35
N LYS A 152 3.51 -3.88 -0.82
CA LYS A 152 3.81 -3.89 -2.26
C LYS A 152 2.68 -4.49 -3.09
N GLY A 153 1.97 -5.47 -2.53
CA GLY A 153 0.94 -6.24 -3.21
C GLY A 153 1.53 -7.32 -4.14
N ALA A 154 0.72 -8.26 -4.51
CA ALA A 154 1.06 -9.25 -5.53
C ALA A 154 0.47 -8.82 -6.88
N ALA A 155 1.29 -8.78 -7.91
CA ALA A 155 0.89 -8.32 -9.24
C ALA A 155 -0.37 -9.05 -9.75
N GLY A 156 -1.39 -8.29 -10.15
CA GLY A 156 -2.63 -8.81 -10.75
C GLY A 156 -3.64 -9.42 -9.78
N THR A 157 -3.39 -9.46 -8.48
CA THR A 157 -4.27 -10.17 -7.52
C THR A 157 -4.66 -9.36 -6.27
N THR A 158 -4.09 -8.18 -6.06
CA THR A 158 -4.39 -7.39 -4.86
C THR A 158 -5.72 -6.66 -5.01
N THR A 159 -6.74 -7.10 -4.27
CA THR A 159 -8.10 -6.58 -4.32
C THR A 159 -8.71 -6.51 -2.94
N GLY A 160 -9.40 -5.42 -2.62
CA GLY A 160 -10.21 -5.36 -1.38
C GLY A 160 -9.44 -5.26 -0.06
N ALA A 161 -8.11 -5.17 -0.08
CA ALA A 161 -7.29 -5.00 1.13
C ALA A 161 -7.39 -3.59 1.73
N ASN A 162 -8.63 -3.15 1.99
CA ASN A 162 -8.96 -1.81 2.45
C ASN A 162 -8.56 -1.58 3.91
N TYR A 163 -8.36 -0.33 4.28
CA TYR A 163 -8.09 0.12 5.66
C TYR A 163 -6.91 -0.60 6.33
N THR A 164 -5.96 -1.01 5.52
CA THR A 164 -4.75 -1.71 5.96
C THR A 164 -3.63 -0.72 6.28
N VAL A 165 -2.90 -0.95 7.36
CA VAL A 165 -1.75 -0.15 7.78
C VAL A 165 -0.48 -1.00 7.71
N ALA A 166 0.48 -0.63 6.86
CA ALA A 166 1.78 -1.27 6.70
C ALA A 166 2.90 -0.25 6.91
N ILE A 167 3.57 -0.27 8.04
CA ILE A 167 4.66 0.66 8.36
C ILE A 167 5.95 -0.12 8.67
N GLY A 168 6.92 0.01 7.81
CA GLY A 168 8.21 -0.68 7.88
C GLY A 168 8.61 -1.28 6.54
N GLY A 169 9.91 -1.48 6.33
CA GLY A 169 10.41 -2.13 5.11
C GLY A 169 9.77 -3.51 4.91
N SER A 170 9.12 -3.74 3.79
CA SER A 170 8.45 -4.99 3.44
C SER A 170 7.35 -5.46 4.41
N ALA A 171 6.76 -4.57 5.21
CA ALA A 171 5.57 -4.90 6.00
C ALA A 171 4.40 -5.23 5.05
N LEU A 172 3.63 -6.31 5.30
CA LEU A 172 2.50 -6.78 4.47
C LEU A 172 2.83 -6.90 2.98
N ARG A 173 4.06 -7.26 2.65
CA ARG A 173 4.54 -7.23 1.26
C ARG A 173 3.73 -8.11 0.31
N ALA A 174 3.24 -9.27 0.78
CA ALA A 174 2.56 -10.25 -0.04
C ALA A 174 1.02 -10.15 -0.01
N LEU A 175 0.46 -9.15 0.67
CA LEU A 175 -0.99 -9.03 0.87
C LEU A 175 -1.75 -8.95 -0.46
N THR A 176 -2.83 -9.72 -0.58
CA THR A 176 -3.68 -9.77 -1.78
C THR A 176 -5.09 -9.26 -1.51
N THR A 177 -5.84 -9.90 -0.62
CA THR A 177 -7.25 -9.55 -0.36
C THR A 177 -7.56 -9.24 1.09
N GLY A 178 -6.63 -9.54 2.02
CA GLY A 178 -6.86 -9.32 3.44
C GLY A 178 -7.05 -7.85 3.80
N ALA A 179 -8.16 -7.51 4.45
CA ALA A 179 -8.49 -6.15 4.87
C ALA A 179 -8.22 -5.91 6.36
N GLU A 180 -8.19 -4.64 6.77
CA GLU A 180 -8.15 -4.22 8.17
C GLU A 180 -6.94 -4.75 8.96
N ASN A 181 -5.84 -5.06 8.28
CA ASN A 181 -4.61 -5.52 8.91
C ASN A 181 -3.73 -4.35 9.37
N VAL A 182 -3.07 -4.49 10.52
CA VAL A 182 -2.08 -3.55 11.02
C VAL A 182 -0.72 -4.24 11.13
N ALA A 183 0.26 -3.80 10.37
CA ALA A 183 1.63 -4.29 10.44
C ALA A 183 2.61 -3.13 10.68
N LEU A 184 3.30 -3.16 11.80
CA LEU A 184 4.28 -2.15 12.18
C LEU A 184 5.62 -2.80 12.51
N GLY A 185 6.60 -2.67 11.65
CA GLY A 185 7.94 -3.23 11.81
C GLY A 185 8.51 -3.78 10.50
N PHE A 186 9.82 -3.99 10.48
CA PHE A 186 10.48 -4.62 9.33
C PHE A 186 9.95 -6.05 9.14
N MET A 187 9.47 -6.35 7.93
CA MET A 187 8.91 -7.66 7.55
C MET A 187 7.77 -8.16 8.48
N SER A 188 7.03 -7.26 9.13
CA SER A 188 5.84 -7.66 9.89
C SER A 188 4.74 -8.14 8.94
N ALA A 189 4.10 -9.27 9.25
CA ALA A 189 3.10 -9.95 8.41
C ALA A 189 3.54 -10.11 6.94
N TYR A 190 4.82 -10.43 6.72
CA TYR A 190 5.48 -10.38 5.40
C TYR A 190 4.82 -11.26 4.33
N THR A 191 4.39 -12.48 4.71
CA THR A 191 3.78 -13.45 3.79
C THR A 191 2.25 -13.48 3.84
N LEU A 192 1.63 -12.66 4.70
CA LEU A 192 0.17 -12.61 4.81
C LEU A 192 -0.46 -12.28 3.45
N THR A 193 -1.42 -13.10 3.02
CA THR A 193 -2.08 -12.95 1.71
C THR A 193 -3.55 -12.57 1.82
N THR A 194 -4.36 -13.34 2.53
CA THR A 194 -5.82 -13.19 2.56
C THR A 194 -6.40 -13.04 3.96
N GLY A 195 -5.58 -13.12 5.02
CA GLY A 195 -6.06 -12.97 6.39
C GLY A 195 -6.53 -11.55 6.69
N ASP A 196 -7.68 -11.42 7.39
CA ASP A 196 -8.27 -10.14 7.79
C ASP A 196 -8.05 -9.84 9.28
N GLY A 197 -7.98 -8.56 9.62
CA GLY A 197 -8.04 -8.09 10.99
C GLY A 197 -6.85 -8.48 11.88
N ASN A 198 -5.69 -8.80 11.29
CA ASN A 198 -4.50 -9.16 12.06
C ASN A 198 -3.72 -7.92 12.53
N VAL A 199 -3.14 -8.00 13.73
CA VAL A 199 -2.25 -6.98 14.28
C VAL A 199 -0.86 -7.58 14.47
N ALA A 200 0.13 -7.11 13.70
CA ALA A 200 1.52 -7.54 13.75
C ALA A 200 2.44 -6.36 14.08
N ILE A 201 2.90 -6.24 15.31
CA ILE A 201 3.75 -5.13 15.75
C ILE A 201 5.10 -5.65 16.25
N GLY A 202 6.16 -5.35 15.53
CA GLY A 202 7.52 -5.76 15.85
C GLY A 202 8.28 -6.25 14.61
N ASN A 203 9.60 -6.34 14.73
CA ASN A 203 10.45 -6.93 13.70
C ASN A 203 10.00 -8.37 13.47
N LYS A 204 9.58 -8.73 12.26
CA LYS A 204 9.16 -10.08 11.88
C LYS A 204 8.02 -10.66 12.73
N ALA A 205 7.18 -9.84 13.32
CA ALA A 205 5.96 -10.31 13.94
C ALA A 205 5.02 -10.87 12.85
N LEU A 206 4.46 -12.06 13.06
CA LEU A 206 3.58 -12.75 12.10
C LEU A 206 4.22 -12.96 10.71
N GLU A 207 5.56 -13.16 10.64
CA GLU A 207 6.32 -13.12 9.38
C GLU A 207 5.82 -14.13 8.35
N THR A 208 5.56 -15.38 8.76
CA THR A 208 5.22 -16.47 7.84
C THR A 208 3.75 -16.84 7.78
N HIS A 209 2.89 -16.13 8.49
CA HIS A 209 1.45 -16.38 8.51
C HIS A 209 0.81 -16.06 7.15
N LEU A 210 -0.06 -16.91 6.62
CA LEU A 210 -0.60 -16.74 5.27
C LEU A 210 -2.06 -16.27 5.23
N THR A 211 -2.97 -16.91 5.96
CA THR A 211 -4.41 -16.77 5.75
C THR A 211 -5.22 -16.60 7.03
N GLY A 212 -4.62 -16.80 8.20
CA GLY A 212 -5.34 -16.72 9.49
C GLY A 212 -5.89 -15.33 9.80
N LEU A 213 -6.95 -15.31 10.59
CA LEU A 213 -7.76 -14.13 10.87
C LEU A 213 -7.61 -13.68 12.33
N ARG A 214 -7.69 -12.37 12.57
CA ARG A 214 -7.82 -11.76 13.91
C ARG A 214 -6.75 -12.16 14.91
N ASN A 215 -5.53 -12.42 14.44
CA ASN A 215 -4.40 -12.69 15.31
C ASN A 215 -3.74 -11.39 15.78
N ILE A 216 -3.29 -11.36 17.01
CA ILE A 216 -2.54 -10.26 17.62
C ILE A 216 -1.13 -10.78 17.96
N ALA A 217 -0.12 -10.31 17.23
CA ALA A 217 1.29 -10.61 17.45
C ALA A 217 2.06 -9.32 17.76
N ILE A 218 2.42 -9.11 19.02
CA ILE A 218 3.14 -7.89 19.45
C ILE A 218 4.47 -8.28 20.10
N GLY A 219 5.55 -7.90 19.46
CA GLY A 219 6.92 -8.20 19.88
C GLY A 219 7.76 -8.69 18.71
N SER A 220 9.08 -8.52 18.81
CA SER A 220 9.97 -9.05 17.78
C SER A 220 9.88 -10.58 17.74
N TYR A 221 9.67 -11.12 16.54
CA TYR A 221 9.43 -12.55 16.30
C TYR A 221 8.20 -13.15 17.00
N ALA A 222 7.24 -12.36 17.46
CA ALA A 222 5.98 -12.90 17.96
C ALA A 222 5.22 -13.59 16.80
N MET A 223 4.78 -14.85 16.98
CA MET A 223 4.15 -15.70 15.96
C MET A 223 4.91 -15.72 14.63
N SER A 224 6.25 -15.71 14.65
CA SER A 224 7.04 -15.52 13.42
C SER A 224 7.08 -16.73 12.51
N ASP A 225 6.91 -17.94 13.02
CA ASP A 225 6.97 -19.19 12.25
C ASP A 225 5.69 -20.03 12.38
N THR A 226 4.60 -19.51 11.84
CA THR A 226 3.27 -20.15 11.89
C THR A 226 2.93 -20.95 10.63
N ASN A 227 3.89 -21.17 9.70
CA ASN A 227 3.67 -21.78 8.39
C ASN A 227 4.48 -23.07 8.18
N ALA A 228 4.81 -23.82 9.24
CA ALA A 228 5.57 -25.05 9.10
C ALA A 228 4.71 -26.24 8.59
N GLY A 229 3.39 -26.10 8.57
CA GLY A 229 2.44 -27.12 8.08
C GLY A 229 1.40 -26.57 7.09
N THR A 230 0.67 -27.48 6.47
CA THR A 230 -0.31 -27.12 5.42
C THR A 230 -1.58 -26.44 5.93
N THR A 231 -1.91 -26.54 7.20
CA THR A 231 -3.13 -25.98 7.81
C THR A 231 -2.85 -25.01 8.97
N SER A 232 -1.65 -25.02 9.53
CA SER A 232 -1.28 -24.06 10.61
C SER A 232 -1.34 -22.59 10.17
N GLN A 233 -1.14 -22.36 8.88
CA GLN A 233 -1.24 -21.02 8.26
C GLN A 233 -2.63 -20.38 8.32
N ASP A 234 -3.67 -21.15 8.64
CA ASP A 234 -5.07 -20.70 8.81
C ASP A 234 -5.45 -20.57 10.30
N SER A 235 -4.48 -20.50 11.20
CA SER A 235 -4.75 -20.37 12.64
C SER A 235 -5.32 -19.00 13.00
N ASP A 236 -6.41 -18.97 13.77
CA ASP A 236 -7.20 -17.76 14.01
C ASP A 236 -7.26 -17.38 15.49
N ASP A 237 -7.60 -16.12 15.77
CA ASP A 237 -7.99 -15.62 17.09
C ASP A 237 -6.92 -15.80 18.18
N ASN A 238 -5.65 -15.82 17.83
CA ASN A 238 -4.57 -15.94 18.81
C ASN A 238 -4.04 -14.56 19.24
N ILE A 239 -3.66 -14.44 20.51
CA ILE A 239 -3.04 -13.25 21.08
C ILE A 239 -1.67 -13.62 21.66
N PHE A 240 -0.59 -13.15 21.07
CA PHE A 240 0.77 -13.35 21.54
C PHE A 240 1.51 -12.03 21.70
N ILE A 241 1.90 -11.71 22.93
CA ILE A 241 2.55 -10.45 23.30
C ILE A 241 3.88 -10.74 24.03
N GLY A 242 4.99 -10.43 23.40
CA GLY A 242 6.31 -10.60 23.94
C GLY A 242 7.33 -11.00 22.87
N TYR A 243 8.61 -10.97 23.21
CA TYR A 243 9.69 -11.43 22.33
C TYR A 243 9.57 -12.94 22.11
N VAL A 244 9.50 -13.37 20.83
CA VAL A 244 9.30 -14.79 20.44
C VAL A 244 8.07 -15.45 21.07
N ALA A 245 7.07 -14.68 21.49
CA ALA A 245 5.82 -15.23 22.02
C ALA A 245 5.08 -15.99 20.90
N GLY A 246 4.75 -17.28 21.10
CA GLY A 246 4.17 -18.13 20.06
C GLY A 246 5.06 -18.31 18.82
N GLY A 247 6.34 -18.07 18.93
CA GLY A 247 7.28 -18.00 17.80
C GLY A 247 7.82 -19.35 17.30
N GLY A 248 7.39 -20.47 17.85
CA GLY A 248 7.79 -21.80 17.39
C GLY A 248 7.19 -22.15 16.03
N ALA A 249 7.78 -23.12 15.35
CA ALA A 249 7.30 -23.63 14.06
C ALA A 249 5.99 -24.39 14.26
N TRP A 250 4.84 -23.77 13.91
CA TRP A 250 3.53 -24.40 14.08
C TRP A 250 3.33 -25.52 13.06
N ALA A 251 2.93 -26.68 13.53
CA ALA A 251 2.79 -27.89 12.71
C ALA A 251 1.42 -27.97 11.99
N ASN A 252 1.06 -29.16 11.54
CA ASN A 252 0.01 -29.38 10.53
C ASN A 252 -1.44 -29.07 10.96
N THR A 253 -1.72 -28.85 12.27
CA THR A 253 -3.08 -28.58 12.74
C THR A 253 -3.20 -27.15 13.21
N LYS A 254 -4.33 -26.51 12.93
CA LYS A 254 -4.63 -25.16 13.37
C LYS A 254 -4.51 -25.05 14.91
N SER A 255 -3.88 -23.99 15.36
CA SER A 255 -3.84 -23.63 16.78
C SER A 255 -4.58 -22.30 16.96
N GLU A 256 -5.66 -22.31 17.71
CA GLU A 256 -6.62 -21.21 17.73
C GLU A 256 -6.97 -20.78 19.17
N GLN A 257 -7.33 -19.50 19.29
CA GLN A 257 -7.88 -18.93 20.54
C GLN A 257 -6.93 -19.08 21.75
N ASN A 258 -5.62 -19.04 21.49
CA ASN A 258 -4.61 -19.06 22.54
C ASN A 258 -4.22 -17.64 22.95
N VAL A 259 -3.94 -17.43 24.23
CA VAL A 259 -3.44 -16.17 24.78
C VAL A 259 -2.09 -16.40 25.43
N GLY A 260 -1.04 -15.82 24.87
CA GLY A 260 0.33 -15.86 25.40
C GLY A 260 0.85 -14.44 25.68
N VAL A 261 1.15 -14.13 26.95
CA VAL A 261 1.74 -12.84 27.34
C VAL A 261 3.02 -13.06 28.12
N GLY A 262 4.13 -12.69 27.52
CA GLY A 262 5.48 -12.85 28.07
C GLY A 262 6.50 -13.26 27.01
N ASN A 263 7.78 -13.02 27.27
CA ASN A 263 8.81 -13.47 26.35
C ASN A 263 8.92 -15.00 26.36
N TYR A 264 9.07 -15.61 25.18
CA TYR A 264 9.16 -17.07 24.99
C TYR A 264 7.97 -17.84 25.57
N VAL A 265 6.79 -17.24 25.67
CA VAL A 265 5.57 -17.93 26.07
C VAL A 265 5.08 -18.79 24.89
N MET A 266 4.73 -20.06 25.15
CA MET A 266 4.23 -21.01 24.13
C MET A 266 5.08 -21.00 22.84
N ASP A 267 6.40 -21.00 22.97
CA ASP A 267 7.34 -20.91 21.83
C ASP A 267 7.73 -22.29 21.25
N ALA A 268 7.12 -23.37 21.70
CA ALA A 268 7.28 -24.69 21.10
C ALA A 268 6.51 -24.83 19.78
N VAL A 269 6.69 -25.96 19.11
CA VAL A 269 5.94 -26.35 17.92
C VAL A 269 4.47 -26.61 18.28
N MET A 270 3.61 -25.66 18.03
CA MET A 270 2.16 -25.82 18.29
C MET A 270 1.51 -26.65 17.17
N ASN A 271 0.66 -27.62 17.54
CA ASN A 271 -0.01 -28.55 16.64
C ASN A 271 -1.44 -28.88 17.15
N GLY A 272 -2.36 -27.96 16.93
CA GLY A 272 -3.73 -28.12 17.43
C GLY A 272 -3.91 -27.67 18.89
N ALA A 273 -3.09 -26.76 19.38
CA ALA A 273 -3.27 -26.17 20.69
C ALA A 273 -4.46 -25.18 20.68
N LEU A 274 -5.47 -25.40 21.54
CA LEU A 274 -6.71 -24.64 21.57
C LEU A 274 -7.01 -24.11 22.97
N TYR A 275 -7.46 -22.85 23.06
CA TYR A 275 -7.99 -22.23 24.28
C TYR A 275 -6.98 -22.11 25.44
N ASN A 276 -5.70 -22.14 25.18
CA ASN A 276 -4.70 -22.08 26.23
C ASN A 276 -4.38 -20.64 26.64
N VAL A 277 -4.15 -20.42 27.93
CA VAL A 277 -3.71 -19.12 28.47
C VAL A 277 -2.37 -19.30 29.19
N GLY A 278 -1.33 -18.61 28.70
CA GLY A 278 0.00 -18.56 29.29
C GLY A 278 0.40 -17.13 29.62
N VAL A 279 0.75 -16.85 30.85
CA VAL A 279 1.23 -15.52 31.27
C VAL A 279 2.54 -15.66 32.04
N GLY A 280 3.57 -15.00 31.56
CA GLY A 280 4.87 -14.99 32.20
C GLY A 280 6.01 -15.37 31.24
N HIS A 281 7.25 -15.06 31.63
CA HIS A 281 8.44 -15.47 30.90
C HIS A 281 8.55 -17.00 30.87
N ASN A 282 8.75 -17.59 29.70
CA ASN A 282 8.81 -19.03 29.48
C ASN A 282 7.53 -19.81 29.96
N ALA A 283 6.37 -19.17 30.06
CA ALA A 283 5.17 -19.88 30.41
C ALA A 283 4.76 -20.81 29.24
N LEU A 284 4.43 -22.07 29.56
CA LEU A 284 3.97 -23.09 28.60
C LEU A 284 4.92 -23.31 27.41
N THR A 285 6.25 -23.16 27.59
CA THR A 285 7.25 -23.32 26.51
C THR A 285 7.28 -24.72 25.88
N ALA A 286 6.76 -25.73 26.55
CA ALA A 286 6.67 -27.10 26.04
C ALA A 286 5.26 -27.48 25.52
N LEU A 287 4.33 -26.51 25.42
CA LEU A 287 3.00 -26.77 24.92
C LEU A 287 3.04 -27.06 23.42
N THR A 288 2.65 -28.24 23.00
CA THR A 288 2.53 -28.64 21.58
C THR A 288 1.09 -28.87 21.20
N GLU A 289 0.34 -29.54 22.03
CA GLU A 289 -1.08 -29.85 21.89
C GLU A 289 -1.74 -29.61 23.24
N GLY A 290 -2.95 -29.13 23.27
CA GLY A 290 -3.65 -28.94 24.54
C GLY A 290 -4.93 -28.14 24.37
N ASP A 291 -5.96 -28.60 25.04
CA ASP A 291 -7.25 -27.96 25.12
C ASP A 291 -7.49 -27.53 26.56
N ARG A 292 -7.35 -26.24 26.89
CA ARG A 292 -7.53 -25.54 28.17
C ARG A 292 -6.38 -25.62 29.13
#